data_74d26d7e7c2f14c6d8cf2a0385c20bc9
#
_entry.id   74d26d7e7c2f14c6d8cf2a0385c20bc9
#
_cell.length_a   1.000
_cell.length_b   1.000
_cell.length_c   1.000
_cell.angle_alpha   90.00
_cell.angle_beta   90.00
_cell.angle_gamma   90.00
#
_symmetry.space_group_name_H-M   'P 1'
#
loop_
_entity.id
_entity.type
_entity.pdbx_description
1 polymer ?
#
loop_
_entity_poly.entity_id
_entity_poly.type
_entity_poly.pdbx_seq_one_letter_code
_entity_poly.pdbx_strand_id
1 'polypeptide(L)'
;KIWGDLPEQDKFLESMADAASSVHNLFKGRIAYINIMKNLSVDCDCCAVAEDPCMKDIGILASLDPIAIDQACIDLVYHSDDPGRDHFIERVERQHGIHTIEAAAELGFGTREYELINID
;
A
#
# COMPACT_ATOMS: atom_id res chain seq x y z
N LYS A 1 -7.07 -16.12 21.34
CA LYS A 1 -6.39 -15.48 20.21
C LYS A 1 -5.44 -14.41 20.71
N ILE A 2 -4.25 -14.34 20.13
CA ILE A 2 -3.26 -13.32 20.51
C ILE A 2 -3.80 -11.90 20.24
N TRP A 3 -4.59 -11.77 19.21
CA TRP A 3 -5.07 -10.47 18.74
C TRP A 3 -6.56 -10.20 19.05
N GLY A 4 -7.23 -11.10 19.79
CA GLY A 4 -8.66 -11.01 20.01
C GLY A 4 -9.46 -11.23 18.73
N ASP A 5 -10.69 -10.76 18.71
CA ASP A 5 -11.53 -10.85 17.52
C ASP A 5 -11.19 -9.70 16.57
N LEU A 6 -10.75 -10.04 15.36
CA LEU A 6 -10.48 -9.04 14.32
C LEU A 6 -11.80 -8.51 13.74
N PRO A 7 -11.90 -7.21 13.44
CA PRO A 7 -13.05 -6.67 12.76
C PRO A 7 -13.20 -7.26 11.35
N GLU A 8 -14.35 -7.03 10.72
CA GLU A 8 -14.52 -7.32 9.30
C GLU A 8 -13.39 -6.68 8.49
N GLN A 9 -13.03 -7.31 7.37
CA GLN A 9 -11.87 -6.90 6.59
C GLN A 9 -11.90 -5.41 6.23
N ASP A 10 -13.02 -4.91 5.72
CA ASP A 10 -13.12 -3.50 5.32
C ASP A 10 -12.94 -2.54 6.50
N LYS A 11 -13.54 -2.88 7.65
CA LYS A 11 -13.37 -2.08 8.86
C LYS A 11 -11.94 -2.12 9.41
N PHE A 12 -11.28 -3.26 9.24
CA PHE A 12 -9.87 -3.40 9.59
C PHE A 12 -9.01 -2.46 8.74
N LEU A 13 -9.26 -2.44 7.42
CA LEU A 13 -8.54 -1.56 6.51
C LEU A 13 -8.81 -0.08 6.78
N GLU A 14 -10.05 0.26 7.10
CA GLU A 14 -10.44 1.62 7.50
C GLU A 14 -9.73 2.05 8.78
N SER A 15 -9.59 1.14 9.74
CA SER A 15 -8.86 1.39 10.99
C SER A 15 -7.37 1.65 10.73
N MET A 16 -6.78 0.94 9.77
CA MET A 16 -5.40 1.19 9.34
C MET A 16 -5.26 2.60 8.74
N ALA A 17 -6.22 3.01 7.92
CA ALA A 17 -6.24 4.36 7.35
C ALA A 17 -6.36 5.43 8.44
N ASP A 18 -7.20 5.21 9.44
CA ASP A 18 -7.34 6.11 10.60
C ASP A 18 -6.02 6.25 11.35
N ALA A 19 -5.35 5.14 11.62
CA ALA A 19 -4.06 5.13 12.33
C ALA A 19 -3.01 5.91 11.54
N ALA A 20 -2.92 5.67 10.24
CA ALA A 20 -1.99 6.39 9.36
C ALA A 20 -2.29 7.89 9.33
N SER A 21 -3.56 8.27 9.27
CA SER A 21 -4.01 9.66 9.33
C SER A 21 -3.52 10.37 10.59
N SER A 22 -3.61 9.70 11.74
CA SER A 22 -3.19 10.26 13.02
C SER A 22 -1.69 10.59 13.01
N VAL A 23 -0.87 9.69 12.50
CA VAL A 23 0.58 9.90 12.42
C VAL A 23 0.91 11.01 11.42
N HIS A 24 0.31 10.96 10.23
CA HIS A 24 0.54 11.97 9.20
C HIS A 24 0.19 13.37 9.69
N ASN A 25 -0.95 13.52 10.33
CA ASN A 25 -1.42 14.82 10.82
C ASN A 25 -0.53 15.37 11.95
N LEU A 26 0.03 14.49 12.79
CA LEU A 26 0.96 14.88 13.83
C LEU A 26 2.25 15.50 13.24
N PHE A 27 2.73 14.96 12.12
CA PHE A 27 3.96 15.41 11.47
C PHE A 27 3.72 16.26 10.22
N LYS A 28 2.51 16.78 10.05
CA LYS A 28 2.13 17.53 8.84
C LYS A 28 3.15 18.60 8.49
N GLY A 29 3.61 18.56 7.24
CA GLY A 29 4.66 19.45 6.74
C GLY A 29 6.08 19.02 7.08
N ARG A 30 6.28 17.92 7.80
CA ARG A 30 7.61 17.44 8.24
C ARG A 30 7.74 15.92 8.11
N ILE A 31 7.05 15.33 7.14
CA ILE A 31 7.10 13.89 6.89
C ILE A 31 7.21 13.65 5.38
N ALA A 32 7.99 12.65 5.03
CA ALA A 32 8.10 12.17 3.65
C ALA A 32 7.99 10.66 3.65
N TYR A 33 7.59 10.11 2.51
CA TYR A 33 7.32 8.69 2.35
C TYR A 33 8.20 8.14 1.23
N ILE A 34 8.75 6.96 1.46
CA ILE A 34 9.57 6.24 0.49
C ILE A 34 9.07 4.80 0.45
N ASN A 35 8.65 4.35 -0.72
CA ASN A 35 8.26 2.96 -0.94
C ASN A 35 9.32 2.26 -1.81
N ILE A 36 9.86 1.18 -1.29
CA ILE A 36 10.85 0.36 -1.99
C ILE A 36 10.12 -0.86 -2.54
N MET A 37 9.87 -0.86 -3.86
CA MET A 37 9.16 -1.94 -4.54
C MET A 37 10.15 -3.01 -4.98
N LYS A 38 10.66 -3.74 -4.02
CA LYS A 38 11.66 -4.79 -4.17
C LYS A 38 11.19 -6.05 -3.44
N ASN A 39 11.50 -7.21 -4.00
CA ASN A 39 11.13 -8.51 -3.41
C ASN A 39 9.62 -8.58 -3.15
N LEU A 40 8.83 -8.25 -4.17
CA LEU A 40 7.39 -8.14 -4.06
C LEU A 40 6.74 -9.50 -3.82
N SER A 41 6.27 -9.72 -2.60
CA SER A 41 5.59 -10.93 -2.15
C SER A 41 4.15 -10.61 -1.77
N VAL A 42 3.29 -11.61 -1.86
CA VAL A 42 1.89 -11.49 -1.41
C VAL A 42 1.76 -11.53 0.10
N ASP A 43 2.78 -12.02 0.81
CA ASP A 43 2.77 -12.11 2.26
C ASP A 43 3.64 -11.04 2.89
N CYS A 44 3.17 -10.54 4.03
CA CYS A 44 3.95 -9.65 4.86
C CYS A 44 5.15 -10.40 5.46
N ASP A 45 6.28 -9.70 5.56
CA ASP A 45 7.49 -10.22 6.22
C ASP A 45 7.25 -10.56 7.70
N CYS A 46 6.13 -10.11 8.27
CA CYS A 46 5.70 -10.47 9.62
C CYS A 46 5.16 -11.90 9.72
N CYS A 47 4.88 -12.55 8.60
CA CYS A 47 4.43 -13.94 8.58
C CYS A 47 5.59 -14.88 8.89
N ALA A 48 5.33 -15.90 9.72
CA ALA A 48 6.34 -16.89 10.08
C ALA A 48 6.86 -17.66 8.85
N VAL A 49 5.97 -17.91 7.89
CA VAL A 49 6.30 -18.52 6.61
C VAL A 49 5.63 -17.67 5.53
N ALA A 50 6.39 -16.79 4.90
CA ALA A 50 5.93 -15.96 3.81
C ALA A 50 6.28 -16.61 2.47
N GLU A 51 5.44 -16.40 1.46
CA GLU A 51 5.76 -16.83 0.10
C GLU A 51 6.95 -16.04 -0.43
N ASP A 52 7.71 -16.67 -1.31
CA ASP A 52 8.80 -16.01 -2.02
C ASP A 52 8.27 -14.87 -2.90
N PRO A 53 9.12 -13.90 -3.26
CA PRO A 53 8.72 -12.84 -4.20
C PRO A 53 8.13 -13.42 -5.48
N CYS A 54 7.01 -12.86 -5.93
CA CYS A 54 6.29 -13.32 -7.12
C CYS A 54 6.49 -12.43 -8.34
N MET A 55 7.08 -11.26 -8.15
CA MET A 55 7.32 -10.27 -9.23
C MET A 55 8.75 -9.76 -9.18
N LYS A 56 9.21 -9.26 -10.33
CA LYS A 56 10.47 -8.53 -10.40
C LYS A 56 10.36 -7.20 -9.66
N ASP A 57 11.51 -6.72 -9.17
CA ASP A 57 11.59 -5.40 -8.56
C ASP A 57 11.11 -4.33 -9.54
N ILE A 58 10.39 -3.34 -9.03
CA ILE A 58 9.87 -2.24 -9.85
C ILE A 58 10.71 -0.98 -9.68
N GLY A 59 11.05 -0.63 -8.43
CA GLY A 59 11.84 0.56 -8.16
C GLY A 59 11.56 1.17 -6.81
N ILE A 60 11.96 2.42 -6.66
CA ILE A 60 11.79 3.20 -5.44
C ILE A 60 10.98 4.43 -5.76
N LEU A 61 9.92 4.67 -4.99
CA LEU A 61 9.08 5.86 -5.11
C LEU A 61 9.22 6.72 -3.88
N ALA A 62 9.07 8.03 -4.05
CA ALA A 62 9.07 8.98 -2.94
C ALA A 62 7.97 10.01 -3.15
N SER A 63 7.33 10.45 -2.07
CA SER A 63 6.29 11.47 -2.10
C SER A 63 6.11 12.09 -0.73
N LEU A 64 5.55 13.28 -0.70
CA LEU A 64 5.07 13.91 0.54
C LEU A 64 3.62 13.49 0.85
N ASP A 65 2.96 12.84 -0.09
CA ASP A 65 1.58 12.38 0.03
C ASP A 65 1.54 10.85 0.16
N PRO A 66 1.16 10.31 1.33
CA PRO A 66 1.16 8.87 1.57
C PRO A 66 0.12 8.12 0.74
N ILE A 67 -0.96 8.77 0.38
CA ILE A 67 -2.04 8.16 -0.40
C ILE A 67 -1.63 8.09 -1.87
N ALA A 68 -1.08 9.18 -2.39
CA ALA A 68 -0.60 9.24 -3.78
C ALA A 68 0.49 8.21 -4.05
N ILE A 69 1.45 8.05 -3.11
CA ILE A 69 2.54 7.09 -3.30
C ILE A 69 2.02 5.65 -3.32
N ASP A 70 1.09 5.30 -2.44
CA ASP A 70 0.52 3.95 -2.41
C ASP A 70 -0.34 3.68 -3.65
N GLN A 71 -1.10 4.68 -4.09
CA GLN A 71 -1.86 4.57 -5.33
C GLN A 71 -0.94 4.35 -6.53
N ALA A 72 0.16 5.09 -6.61
CA ALA A 72 1.14 4.94 -7.68
C ALA A 72 1.78 3.54 -7.66
N CYS A 73 2.12 3.03 -6.47
CA CYS A 73 2.69 1.68 -6.34
C CYS A 73 1.71 0.61 -6.84
N ILE A 74 0.45 0.69 -6.45
CA ILE A 74 -0.58 -0.26 -6.89
C ILE A 74 -0.78 -0.16 -8.40
N ASP A 75 -0.83 1.04 -8.95
CA ASP A 75 -0.97 1.23 -10.39
C ASP A 75 0.20 0.61 -11.17
N LEU A 76 1.42 0.75 -10.65
CA LEU A 76 2.60 0.14 -11.26
C LEU A 76 2.52 -1.39 -11.28
N VAL A 77 1.97 -2.01 -10.22
CA VAL A 77 1.74 -3.45 -10.20
C VAL A 77 0.70 -3.84 -11.26
N TYR A 78 -0.43 -3.13 -11.28
CA TYR A 78 -1.54 -3.45 -12.21
C TYR A 78 -1.15 -3.26 -13.68
N HIS A 79 -0.27 -2.32 -13.98
CA HIS A 79 0.19 -2.04 -15.34
C HIS A 79 1.48 -2.77 -15.70
N SER A 80 2.04 -3.58 -14.80
CA SER A 80 3.24 -4.35 -15.07
C SER A 80 3.00 -5.39 -16.17
N ASP A 81 4.01 -5.67 -16.98
CA ASP A 81 3.98 -6.77 -17.94
C ASP A 81 4.51 -8.09 -17.34
N ASP A 82 4.94 -8.07 -16.10
CA ASP A 82 5.39 -9.26 -15.39
C ASP A 82 4.20 -10.21 -15.14
N PRO A 83 4.25 -11.46 -15.60
CA PRO A 83 3.16 -12.41 -15.35
C PRO A 83 2.92 -12.69 -13.86
N GLY A 84 3.93 -12.49 -13.01
CA GLY A 84 3.80 -12.64 -11.55
C GLY A 84 2.84 -11.65 -10.92
N ARG A 85 2.48 -10.57 -11.61
CA ARG A 85 1.51 -9.60 -11.12
C ARG A 85 0.14 -10.20 -10.83
N ASP A 86 -0.27 -11.22 -11.58
CA ASP A 86 -1.59 -11.82 -11.45
C ASP A 86 -1.76 -12.44 -10.05
N HIS A 87 -0.73 -13.08 -9.53
CA HIS A 87 -0.75 -13.64 -8.19
C HIS A 87 -0.83 -12.52 -7.13
N PHE A 88 -0.09 -11.45 -7.33
CA PHE A 88 -0.11 -10.28 -6.43
C PHE A 88 -1.48 -9.60 -6.45
N ILE A 89 -2.03 -9.35 -7.63
CA ILE A 89 -3.35 -8.72 -7.81
C ILE A 89 -4.45 -9.58 -7.18
N GLU A 90 -4.38 -10.90 -7.33
CA GLU A 90 -5.35 -11.80 -6.71
C GLU A 90 -5.40 -11.60 -5.19
N ARG A 91 -4.25 -11.50 -4.55
CA ARG A 91 -4.17 -11.25 -3.11
C ARG A 91 -4.73 -9.88 -2.74
N VAL A 92 -4.37 -8.84 -3.50
CA VAL A 92 -4.88 -7.48 -3.26
C VAL A 92 -6.40 -7.46 -3.33
N GLU A 93 -6.98 -8.08 -4.35
CA GLU A 93 -8.43 -8.07 -4.55
C GLU A 93 -9.15 -8.94 -3.52
N ARG A 94 -8.62 -10.12 -3.22
CA ARG A 94 -9.20 -11.03 -2.23
C ARG A 94 -9.24 -10.40 -0.84
N GLN A 95 -8.23 -9.61 -0.49
CA GLN A 95 -8.14 -8.93 0.81
C GLN A 95 -8.71 -7.51 0.78
N HIS A 96 -9.32 -7.09 -0.32
CA HIS A 96 -9.87 -5.75 -0.51
C HIS A 96 -8.82 -4.65 -0.28
N GLY A 97 -7.56 -4.90 -0.65
CA GLY A 97 -6.44 -4.02 -0.32
C GLY A 97 -6.60 -2.57 -0.76
N ILE A 98 -7.25 -2.33 -1.89
CA ILE A 98 -7.49 -0.97 -2.41
C ILE A 98 -8.38 -0.15 -1.46
N HIS A 99 -9.24 -0.81 -0.68
CA HIS A 99 -10.14 -0.12 0.24
C HIS A 99 -9.39 0.71 1.30
N THR A 100 -8.17 0.30 1.67
CA THR A 100 -7.32 1.10 2.57
C THR A 100 -7.03 2.48 1.96
N ILE A 101 -6.69 2.51 0.68
CA ILE A 101 -6.38 3.75 -0.05
C ILE A 101 -7.64 4.61 -0.18
N GLU A 102 -8.78 3.99 -0.52
CA GLU A 102 -10.06 4.70 -0.62
C GLU A 102 -10.47 5.33 0.71
N ALA A 103 -10.40 4.58 1.80
CA ALA A 103 -10.72 5.07 3.13
C ALA A 103 -9.78 6.20 3.55
N ALA A 104 -8.49 6.08 3.26
CA ALA A 104 -7.50 7.11 3.55
C ALA A 104 -7.80 8.41 2.78
N ALA A 105 -8.17 8.30 1.51
CA ALA A 105 -8.54 9.47 0.69
C ALA A 105 -9.78 10.17 1.25
N GLU A 106 -10.77 9.42 1.74
CA GLU A 106 -11.95 10.00 2.38
C GLU A 106 -11.62 10.78 3.65
N LEU A 107 -10.58 10.37 4.38
CA LEU A 107 -10.13 11.09 5.57
C LEU A 107 -9.43 12.42 5.24
N GLY A 108 -9.06 12.63 3.99
CA GLY A 108 -8.60 13.93 3.49
C GLY A 108 -7.16 14.29 3.80
N PHE A 109 -6.30 13.33 4.18
CA PHE A 109 -4.89 13.63 4.44
C PHE A 109 -3.97 13.41 3.24
N GLY A 110 -4.55 13.22 2.06
CA GLY A 110 -3.84 13.09 0.79
C GLY A 110 -4.82 12.82 -0.34
N THR A 111 -4.31 12.54 -1.52
CA THR A 111 -5.11 12.30 -2.72
C THR A 111 -4.62 11.08 -3.48
N ARG A 112 -5.56 10.42 -4.17
CA ARG A 112 -5.24 9.29 -5.07
C ARG A 112 -4.69 9.77 -6.42
N GLU A 113 -4.81 11.05 -6.72
CA GLU A 113 -4.27 11.64 -7.95
C GLU A 113 -2.79 11.98 -7.76
N TYR A 114 -1.99 11.71 -8.78
CA TYR A 114 -0.56 11.95 -8.73
C TYR A 114 0.01 12.13 -10.14
N GLU A 115 1.19 12.73 -10.19
CA GLU A 115 2.04 12.74 -11.38
C GLU A 115 3.28 11.91 -11.08
N LEU A 116 3.55 10.90 -11.90
CA LEU A 116 4.73 10.06 -11.74
C LEU A 116 5.88 10.63 -12.56
N ILE A 117 6.93 11.08 -11.87
CA ILE A 117 8.10 11.68 -12.50
C ILE A 117 9.26 10.69 -12.36
N ASN A 118 9.78 10.22 -13.49
CA ASN A 118 10.95 9.35 -13.51
C ASN A 118 12.21 10.22 -13.51
N ILE A 119 13.08 10.01 -12.51
CA ILE A 119 14.31 10.78 -12.33
C ILE A 119 15.57 10.00 -12.69
N ASP A 120 15.43 8.77 -13.20
CA ASP A 120 16.58 7.94 -13.62
C ASP A 120 17.11 8.38 -14.99
#